data_dc0fb1efc63cd0b3864b0598f4085e02
#
_entry.id   dc0fb1efc63cd0b3864b0598f4085e02
#
_cell.length_a   1.000
_cell.length_b   1.000
_cell.length_c   1.000
_cell.angle_alpha   90.00
_cell.angle_beta   90.00
_cell.angle_gamma   90.00
#
_symmetry.space_group_name_H-M   'P 1'
#
loop_
_entity.id
_entity.type
_entity.pdbx_description
1 polymer ?
#
loop_
_entity_poly.entity_id
_entity_poly.type
_entity_poly.pdbx_seq_one_letter_code
_entity_poly.pdbx_strand_id
1 'polypeptide(L)'
;PTSIVTGFLGSGKTTLINNLIKQPGMDKIALIINEFGEIGLDNLLIESSIENTLVLENGCICCSIRGDLVDTSINLFAKVENREIPEFTRIVIETTGLAIPGPIIASIIDDNVISKKCELNNVITLIDAQQGIMQVKAYHEAKVQVSQSNLCILTKCDLASESEIIDLEEILYELNPVAHYKRIINGKITPDYLFQDLQFEKLNKIDQHVQLNYKHTSMEHN
;
A
#
# COMPACT_ATOMS: atom_id res chain seq x y z
N PRO A 1 -13.55 1.46 3.81
CA PRO A 1 -12.13 1.28 4.15
C PRO A 1 -11.21 2.00 3.18
N THR A 2 -10.09 2.53 3.70
CA THR A 2 -9.06 3.25 2.95
C THR A 2 -7.72 2.57 3.17
N SER A 3 -6.99 2.28 2.09
CA SER A 3 -5.64 1.70 2.15
C SER A 3 -4.63 2.65 1.51
N ILE A 4 -3.47 2.77 2.14
CA ILE A 4 -2.34 3.57 1.64
C ILE A 4 -1.32 2.61 1.03
N VAL A 5 -0.92 2.85 -0.22
CA VAL A 5 0.16 2.13 -0.91
C VAL A 5 1.34 3.08 -1.04
N THR A 6 2.43 2.75 -0.36
CA THR A 6 3.66 3.53 -0.32
C THR A 6 4.87 2.65 -0.63
N GLY A 7 6.05 3.19 -0.53
CA GLY A 7 7.32 2.53 -0.78
C GLY A 7 8.30 3.45 -1.50
N PHE A 8 9.58 3.26 -1.28
CA PHE A 8 10.62 4.14 -1.79
C PHE A 8 10.67 4.17 -3.33
N LEU A 9 11.42 5.08 -3.89
CA LEU A 9 11.62 5.22 -5.34
C LEU A 9 12.07 3.88 -5.95
N GLY A 10 11.43 3.47 -7.04
CA GLY A 10 11.74 2.22 -7.74
C GLY A 10 11.20 0.95 -7.07
N SER A 11 10.48 1.03 -5.96
CA SER A 11 9.94 -0.15 -5.24
C SER A 11 8.85 -0.94 -5.99
N GLY A 12 8.38 -0.46 -7.14
CA GLY A 12 7.41 -1.16 -7.97
C GLY A 12 5.94 -0.80 -7.72
N LYS A 13 5.65 0.34 -7.07
CA LYS A 13 4.28 0.83 -6.83
C LYS A 13 3.44 0.89 -8.11
N THR A 14 3.94 1.59 -9.12
CA THR A 14 3.26 1.72 -10.42
C THR A 14 3.01 0.38 -11.09
N THR A 15 3.97 -0.56 -11.01
CA THR A 15 3.81 -1.92 -11.55
C THR A 15 2.70 -2.68 -10.82
N LEU A 16 2.68 -2.61 -9.49
CA LEU A 16 1.65 -3.25 -8.67
C LEU A 16 0.28 -2.66 -8.99
N ILE A 17 0.14 -1.35 -9.01
CA ILE A 17 -1.12 -0.65 -9.31
C ILE A 17 -1.63 -1.02 -10.70
N ASN A 18 -0.77 -0.97 -11.73
CA ASN A 18 -1.13 -1.34 -13.11
C ASN A 18 -1.60 -2.80 -13.25
N ASN A 19 -1.05 -3.71 -12.45
CA ASN A 19 -1.51 -5.09 -12.43
C ASN A 19 -2.81 -5.24 -11.63
N LEU A 20 -2.96 -4.47 -10.55
CA LEU A 20 -4.10 -4.54 -9.65
C LEU A 20 -5.39 -4.07 -10.34
N ILE A 21 -5.37 -2.91 -11.00
CA ILE A 21 -6.56 -2.31 -11.64
C ILE A 21 -7.16 -3.16 -12.76
N LYS A 22 -6.40 -4.15 -13.26
CA LYS A 22 -6.87 -5.12 -14.30
C LYS A 22 -7.52 -6.36 -13.71
N GLN A 23 -7.51 -6.52 -12.38
CA GLN A 23 -8.02 -7.72 -11.73
C GLN A 23 -9.50 -7.59 -11.35
N PRO A 24 -10.24 -8.72 -11.31
CA PRO A 24 -11.58 -8.74 -10.74
C PRO A 24 -11.59 -8.21 -9.28
N GLY A 25 -12.67 -7.55 -8.90
CA GLY A 25 -12.82 -6.96 -7.56
C GLY A 25 -12.30 -5.53 -7.42
N MET A 26 -11.76 -4.94 -8.52
CA MET A 26 -11.36 -3.53 -8.57
C MET A 26 -12.46 -2.58 -9.07
N ASP A 27 -13.61 -3.11 -9.44
CA ASP A 27 -14.76 -2.41 -10.04
C ASP A 27 -15.41 -1.36 -9.11
N LYS A 28 -15.23 -1.49 -7.79
CA LYS A 28 -15.78 -0.56 -6.79
C LYS A 28 -14.69 0.12 -5.97
N ILE A 29 -13.56 0.40 -6.59
CA ILE A 29 -12.42 1.05 -5.93
C ILE A 29 -12.17 2.42 -6.53
N ALA A 30 -12.02 3.42 -5.65
CA ALA A 30 -11.46 4.72 -6.01
C ALA A 30 -9.95 4.70 -5.75
N LEU A 31 -9.14 4.83 -6.80
CA LEU A 31 -7.70 4.92 -6.73
C LEU A 31 -7.28 6.38 -6.81
N ILE A 32 -6.72 6.91 -5.75
CA ILE A 32 -6.14 8.26 -5.69
C ILE A 32 -4.64 8.13 -5.91
N ILE A 33 -4.13 8.71 -6.98
CA ILE A 33 -2.72 8.65 -7.37
C ILE A 33 -2.12 10.05 -7.43
N ASN A 34 -0.84 10.15 -7.08
CA ASN A 34 -0.18 11.45 -7.05
C ASN A 34 0.00 12.06 -8.46
N GLU A 35 0.34 11.23 -9.47
CA GLU A 35 0.49 11.65 -10.86
C GLU A 35 -0.03 10.58 -11.84
N PHE A 36 -0.95 10.94 -12.72
CA PHE A 36 -1.45 10.02 -13.76
C PHE A 36 -0.35 9.55 -14.73
N GLY A 37 0.66 10.36 -14.98
CA GLY A 37 1.74 10.02 -15.90
C GLY A 37 2.63 8.85 -15.46
N GLU A 38 2.63 8.51 -14.19
CA GLU A 38 3.39 7.35 -13.67
C GLU A 38 2.66 6.03 -13.91
N ILE A 39 1.33 6.05 -14.03
CA ILE A 39 0.52 4.88 -14.33
C ILE A 39 0.27 4.85 -15.83
N GLY A 40 0.60 3.74 -16.48
CA GLY A 40 0.39 3.54 -17.92
C GLY A 40 -1.10 3.41 -18.28
N LEU A 41 -1.88 4.45 -17.96
CA LEU A 41 -3.33 4.50 -18.24
C LEU A 41 -3.65 4.54 -19.71
N ASP A 42 -2.68 4.91 -20.56
CA ASP A 42 -2.86 4.99 -22.02
C ASP A 42 -3.31 3.65 -22.66
N ASN A 43 -3.04 2.54 -21.98
CA ASN A 43 -3.43 1.19 -22.44
C ASN A 43 -4.70 0.68 -21.74
N LEU A 44 -5.35 1.48 -20.91
CA LEU A 44 -6.59 1.12 -20.24
C LEU A 44 -7.78 1.70 -21.02
N LEU A 45 -8.82 0.92 -21.13
CA LEU A 45 -10.08 1.40 -21.70
C LEU A 45 -10.74 2.34 -20.70
N ILE A 46 -10.98 3.58 -21.11
CA ILE A 46 -11.57 4.65 -20.29
C ILE A 46 -13.02 4.82 -20.73
N GLU A 47 -13.95 4.58 -19.81
CA GLU A 47 -15.37 4.78 -20.05
C GLU A 47 -15.73 6.27 -20.06
N SER A 48 -15.20 7.02 -19.08
CA SER A 48 -15.44 8.46 -18.98
C SER A 48 -14.28 9.19 -18.30
N SER A 49 -14.22 10.50 -18.52
CA SER A 49 -13.24 11.38 -17.89
C SER A 49 -13.93 12.66 -17.41
N ILE A 50 -13.88 12.93 -16.12
CA ILE A 50 -14.50 14.09 -15.49
C ILE A 50 -13.47 14.74 -14.56
N GLU A 51 -13.01 15.96 -14.91
CA GLU A 51 -12.11 16.77 -14.08
C GLU A 51 -11.10 15.95 -13.23
N ASN A 52 -10.01 15.50 -13.81
CA ASN A 52 -8.97 14.71 -13.11
C ASN A 52 -9.43 13.35 -12.54
N THR A 53 -10.61 12.90 -12.90
CA THR A 53 -11.17 11.60 -12.51
C THR A 53 -11.45 10.81 -13.77
N LEU A 54 -10.88 9.61 -13.87
CA LEU A 54 -11.11 8.66 -14.95
C LEU A 54 -11.93 7.50 -14.42
N VAL A 55 -12.98 7.12 -15.13
CA VAL A 55 -13.74 5.89 -14.89
C VAL A 55 -13.31 4.90 -15.96
N LEU A 56 -12.78 3.76 -15.52
CA LEU A 56 -12.33 2.68 -16.41
C LEU A 56 -13.51 1.77 -16.75
N GLU A 57 -13.45 1.04 -17.88
CA GLU A 57 -14.51 0.11 -18.29
C GLU A 57 -14.82 -0.97 -17.26
N ASN A 58 -13.86 -1.34 -16.41
CA ASN A 58 -14.11 -2.26 -15.30
C ASN A 58 -14.78 -1.61 -14.08
N GLY A 59 -15.12 -0.31 -14.13
CA GLY A 59 -15.75 0.44 -13.05
C GLY A 59 -14.78 1.03 -12.01
N CYS A 60 -13.47 0.75 -12.09
CA CYS A 60 -12.49 1.37 -11.22
C CYS A 60 -12.40 2.87 -11.50
N ILE A 61 -12.34 3.68 -10.45
CA ILE A 61 -12.22 5.13 -10.53
C ILE A 61 -10.78 5.51 -10.23
N CYS A 62 -10.12 6.21 -11.14
CA CYS A 62 -8.77 6.74 -10.94
C CYS A 62 -8.81 8.27 -10.88
N CYS A 63 -8.21 8.85 -9.84
CA CYS A 63 -8.16 10.29 -9.61
C CYS A 63 -6.71 10.73 -9.30
N SER A 64 -6.29 11.86 -9.88
CA SER A 64 -5.01 12.49 -9.54
C SER A 64 -5.18 13.48 -8.39
N ILE A 65 -4.24 13.46 -7.43
CA ILE A 65 -4.17 14.48 -6.39
C ILE A 65 -3.66 15.78 -7.03
N ARG A 66 -4.47 16.84 -6.92
CA ARG A 66 -4.06 18.22 -7.22
C ARG A 66 -4.30 19.08 -5.99
N GLY A 67 -3.26 19.27 -5.17
CA GLY A 67 -3.36 20.01 -3.92
C GLY A 67 -3.48 19.09 -2.70
N ASP A 68 -4.52 19.25 -1.91
CA ASP A 68 -4.72 18.48 -0.68
C ASP A 68 -5.49 17.17 -0.93
N LEU A 69 -5.09 16.10 -0.22
CA LEU A 69 -5.78 14.82 -0.22
C LEU A 69 -7.21 14.92 0.32
N VAL A 70 -7.41 15.77 1.32
CA VAL A 70 -8.73 16.01 1.93
C VAL A 70 -9.67 16.59 0.88
N ASP A 71 -9.26 17.67 0.20
CA ASP A 71 -10.04 18.30 -0.87
C ASP A 71 -10.34 17.32 -2.01
N THR A 72 -9.35 16.51 -2.42
CA THR A 72 -9.52 15.49 -3.45
C THR A 72 -10.57 14.45 -3.03
N SER A 73 -10.52 13.98 -1.79
CA SER A 73 -11.46 12.99 -1.26
C SER A 73 -12.87 13.55 -1.14
N ILE A 74 -13.01 14.80 -0.65
CA ILE A 74 -14.31 15.50 -0.56
C ILE A 74 -14.93 15.65 -1.96
N ASN A 75 -14.14 16.04 -2.95
CA ASN A 75 -14.59 16.17 -4.34
C ASN A 75 -15.06 14.82 -4.91
N LEU A 76 -14.34 13.73 -4.66
CA LEU A 76 -14.79 12.39 -5.06
C LEU A 76 -16.15 12.02 -4.47
N PHE A 77 -16.35 12.28 -3.17
CA PHE A 77 -17.65 12.02 -2.53
C PHE A 77 -18.76 12.89 -3.13
N ALA A 78 -18.50 14.17 -3.39
CA ALA A 78 -19.48 15.06 -4.03
C ALA A 78 -19.86 14.57 -5.44
N LYS A 79 -18.89 14.09 -6.23
CA LYS A 79 -19.17 13.51 -7.56
C LYS A 79 -20.04 12.27 -7.49
N VAL A 80 -19.86 11.40 -6.49
CA VAL A 80 -20.76 10.25 -6.25
C VAL A 80 -22.16 10.72 -5.88
N GLU A 81 -22.29 11.67 -4.94
CA GLU A 81 -23.59 12.22 -4.51
C GLU A 81 -24.35 12.88 -5.67
N ASN A 82 -23.62 13.55 -6.58
CA ASN A 82 -24.17 14.16 -7.78
C ASN A 82 -24.43 13.14 -8.92
N ARG A 83 -24.07 11.87 -8.75
CA ARG A 83 -24.14 10.80 -9.78
C ARG A 83 -23.29 11.07 -11.02
N GLU A 84 -22.21 11.81 -10.87
CA GLU A 84 -21.24 12.09 -11.94
C GLU A 84 -20.28 10.92 -12.16
N ILE A 85 -20.01 10.13 -11.11
CA ILE A 85 -19.19 8.92 -11.13
C ILE A 85 -19.92 7.79 -10.38
N PRO A 86 -19.59 6.51 -10.66
CA PRO A 86 -20.13 5.36 -9.94
C PRO A 86 -19.81 5.39 -8.43
N GLU A 87 -20.62 4.67 -7.65
CA GLU A 87 -20.33 4.45 -6.22
C GLU A 87 -19.12 3.52 -6.05
N PHE A 88 -18.30 3.81 -5.05
CA PHE A 88 -17.18 2.97 -4.66
C PHE A 88 -17.28 2.58 -3.18
N THR A 89 -16.71 1.44 -2.84
CA THR A 89 -16.73 0.88 -1.47
C THR A 89 -15.36 0.94 -0.78
N ARG A 90 -14.29 1.29 -1.51
CA ARG A 90 -12.93 1.37 -1.00
C ARG A 90 -12.16 2.50 -1.68
N ILE A 91 -11.29 3.14 -0.92
CA ILE A 91 -10.29 4.07 -1.44
C ILE A 91 -8.90 3.44 -1.33
N VAL A 92 -8.10 3.56 -2.38
CA VAL A 92 -6.67 3.23 -2.38
C VAL A 92 -5.90 4.49 -2.71
N ILE A 93 -4.96 4.88 -1.86
CA ILE A 93 -4.13 6.08 -2.03
C ILE A 93 -2.72 5.64 -2.36
N GLU A 94 -2.25 5.93 -3.56
CA GLU A 94 -0.85 5.73 -3.96
C GLU A 94 -0.06 7.00 -3.67
N THR A 95 1.07 6.85 -2.96
CA THR A 95 1.95 7.96 -2.57
C THR A 95 3.18 8.03 -3.46
N THR A 96 3.83 9.20 -3.50
CA THR A 96 5.17 9.32 -4.10
C THR A 96 6.19 8.49 -3.33
N GLY A 97 7.31 8.15 -3.99
CA GLY A 97 8.39 7.34 -3.39
C GLY A 97 9.10 7.98 -2.19
N LEU A 98 8.99 9.29 -2.03
CA LEU A 98 9.58 10.04 -0.91
C LEU A 98 8.56 10.44 0.17
N ALA A 99 7.30 10.09 -0.01
CA ALA A 99 6.26 10.44 0.96
C ALA A 99 6.42 9.64 2.26
N ILE A 100 6.26 10.34 3.38
CA ILE A 100 6.10 9.74 4.70
C ILE A 100 4.61 9.49 4.93
N PRO A 101 4.17 8.26 5.28
CA PRO A 101 2.74 7.95 5.42
C PRO A 101 2.03 8.70 6.55
N GLY A 102 2.74 9.07 7.62
CA GLY A 102 2.16 9.69 8.81
C GLY A 102 1.22 10.87 8.56
N PRO A 103 1.58 11.90 7.78
CA PRO A 103 0.69 13.02 7.45
C PRO A 103 -0.57 12.56 6.72
N ILE A 104 -0.48 11.58 5.83
CA ILE A 104 -1.63 11.02 5.09
C ILE A 104 -2.55 10.25 6.05
N ILE A 105 -1.97 9.45 6.95
CA ILE A 105 -2.69 8.75 8.01
C ILE A 105 -3.46 9.74 8.87
N ALA A 106 -2.79 10.82 9.31
CA ALA A 106 -3.41 11.88 10.12
C ALA A 106 -4.58 12.54 9.37
N SER A 107 -4.42 12.86 8.09
CA SER A 107 -5.50 13.43 7.28
C SER A 107 -6.74 12.53 7.19
N ILE A 108 -6.56 11.21 7.20
CA ILE A 108 -7.69 10.26 7.17
C ILE A 108 -8.37 10.15 8.55
N ILE A 109 -7.59 10.17 9.64
CA ILE A 109 -8.09 9.90 10.98
C ILE A 109 -8.64 11.18 11.66
N ASP A 110 -7.93 12.30 11.52
CA ASP A 110 -8.17 13.52 12.30
C ASP A 110 -9.11 14.50 11.60
N ASP A 111 -9.25 14.44 10.27
CA ASP A 111 -10.16 15.32 9.55
C ASP A 111 -11.64 14.97 9.85
N ASN A 112 -12.42 15.98 10.24
CA ASN A 112 -13.81 15.80 10.67
C ASN A 112 -14.77 15.33 9.56
N VAL A 113 -14.44 15.54 8.30
CA VAL A 113 -15.26 15.14 7.14
C VAL A 113 -14.85 13.77 6.66
N ILE A 114 -13.53 13.57 6.48
CA ILE A 114 -12.96 12.33 5.96
C ILE A 114 -13.17 11.18 6.94
N SER A 115 -12.90 11.36 8.23
CA SER A 115 -13.01 10.30 9.25
C SER A 115 -14.42 9.72 9.40
N LYS A 116 -15.45 10.45 8.99
CA LYS A 116 -16.83 9.94 8.98
C LYS A 116 -17.17 9.07 7.78
N LYS A 117 -16.41 9.20 6.69
CA LYS A 117 -16.64 8.48 5.42
C LYS A 117 -15.53 7.44 5.14
N CYS A 118 -14.35 7.62 5.73
CA CYS A 118 -13.16 6.79 5.53
C CYS A 118 -12.70 6.17 6.85
N GLU A 119 -12.31 4.92 6.78
CA GLU A 119 -11.66 4.19 7.86
C GLU A 119 -10.32 3.65 7.34
N LEU A 120 -9.22 3.94 8.02
CA LEU A 120 -7.91 3.43 7.63
C LEU A 120 -7.88 1.90 7.86
N ASN A 121 -7.66 1.16 6.78
CA ASN A 121 -7.58 -0.30 6.81
C ASN A 121 -6.13 -0.77 6.82
N ASN A 122 -5.35 -0.46 5.76
CA ASN A 122 -3.97 -0.90 5.63
C ASN A 122 -3.04 0.23 5.17
N VAL A 123 -1.82 0.23 5.73
CA VAL A 123 -0.65 0.93 5.19
C VAL A 123 0.29 -0.12 4.60
N ILE A 124 0.41 -0.14 3.28
CA ILE A 124 1.10 -1.15 2.51
C ILE A 124 2.38 -0.54 1.97
N THR A 125 3.53 -1.05 2.40
CA THR A 125 4.84 -0.58 1.92
C THR A 125 5.48 -1.58 0.99
N LEU A 126 5.80 -1.13 -0.24
CA LEU A 126 6.56 -1.91 -1.21
C LEU A 126 8.06 -1.70 -1.01
N ILE A 127 8.81 -2.79 -0.95
CA ILE A 127 10.26 -2.80 -0.76
C ILE A 127 10.90 -3.60 -1.89
N ASP A 128 11.84 -3.00 -2.59
CA ASP A 128 12.64 -3.64 -3.65
C ASP A 128 13.60 -4.66 -3.03
N ALA A 129 13.52 -5.94 -3.40
CA ALA A 129 14.36 -7.00 -2.84
C ALA A 129 15.86 -6.78 -3.12
N GLN A 130 16.23 -6.14 -4.24
CA GLN A 130 17.64 -5.86 -4.56
C GLN A 130 18.18 -4.61 -3.85
N GLN A 131 17.35 -3.57 -3.71
CA GLN A 131 17.80 -2.25 -3.23
C GLN A 131 17.36 -1.95 -1.79
N GLY A 132 16.45 -2.75 -1.25
CA GLY A 132 15.77 -2.47 0.02
C GLY A 132 16.72 -2.30 1.20
N ILE A 133 17.74 -3.13 1.33
CA ILE A 133 18.75 -3.01 2.40
C ILE A 133 19.45 -1.65 2.35
N MET A 134 19.95 -1.28 1.17
CA MET A 134 20.62 0.00 0.97
C MET A 134 19.66 1.17 1.23
N GLN A 135 18.44 1.09 0.68
CA GLN A 135 17.45 2.16 0.81
C GLN A 135 17.05 2.39 2.27
N VAL A 136 16.75 1.33 3.01
CA VAL A 136 16.37 1.43 4.43
C VAL A 136 17.54 1.92 5.30
N LYS A 137 18.78 1.57 4.98
CA LYS A 137 19.96 2.05 5.72
C LYS A 137 20.29 3.52 5.41
N ALA A 138 20.13 3.95 4.16
CA ALA A 138 20.57 5.25 3.67
C ALA A 138 19.50 6.35 3.78
N TYR A 139 18.20 6.02 3.68
CA TYR A 139 17.13 7.00 3.56
C TYR A 139 16.14 6.92 4.72
N HIS A 140 15.90 8.07 5.33
CA HIS A 140 14.95 8.21 6.45
C HIS A 140 13.52 7.84 6.01
N GLU A 141 13.11 8.29 4.83
CA GLU A 141 11.78 8.05 4.26
C GLU A 141 11.50 6.55 4.11
N ALA A 142 12.47 5.78 3.55
CA ALA A 142 12.34 4.34 3.39
C ALA A 142 12.17 3.63 4.75
N LYS A 143 12.95 4.05 5.76
CA LYS A 143 12.85 3.51 7.12
C LYS A 143 11.50 3.80 7.75
N VAL A 144 11.00 5.04 7.63
CA VAL A 144 9.71 5.46 8.19
C VAL A 144 8.55 4.77 7.48
N GLN A 145 8.61 4.62 6.14
CA GLN A 145 7.61 3.87 5.38
C GLN A 145 7.45 2.45 5.91
N VAL A 146 8.55 1.73 6.15
CA VAL A 146 8.51 0.38 6.74
C VAL A 146 7.93 0.40 8.15
N SER A 147 8.40 1.31 9.01
CA SER A 147 7.99 1.36 10.42
C SER A 147 6.51 1.70 10.63
N GLN A 148 5.89 2.40 9.69
CA GLN A 148 4.48 2.82 9.75
C GLN A 148 3.53 1.88 8.99
N SER A 149 4.03 0.80 8.40
CA SER A 149 3.20 -0.15 7.64
C SER A 149 2.69 -1.31 8.50
N ASN A 150 1.54 -1.85 8.13
CA ASN A 150 1.06 -3.13 8.65
C ASN A 150 1.18 -4.27 7.62
N LEU A 151 1.50 -3.96 6.37
CA LEU A 151 1.84 -4.93 5.33
C LEU A 151 3.07 -4.45 4.54
N CYS A 152 4.13 -5.24 4.58
CA CYS A 152 5.35 -5.03 3.79
C CYS A 152 5.39 -6.04 2.63
N ILE A 153 5.48 -5.55 1.40
CA ILE A 153 5.54 -6.36 0.20
C ILE A 153 6.94 -6.27 -0.42
N LEU A 154 7.66 -7.38 -0.40
CA LEU A 154 8.95 -7.49 -1.06
C LEU A 154 8.70 -7.74 -2.54
N THR A 155 9.12 -6.81 -3.37
CA THR A 155 8.99 -6.84 -4.83
C THR A 155 10.29 -7.28 -5.48
N LYS A 156 10.22 -7.67 -6.76
CA LYS A 156 11.39 -8.06 -7.56
C LYS A 156 12.23 -9.20 -6.93
N CYS A 157 11.57 -10.09 -6.21
CA CYS A 157 12.23 -11.24 -5.58
C CYS A 157 12.86 -12.19 -6.59
N ASP A 158 12.47 -12.12 -7.86
CA ASP A 158 13.09 -12.84 -8.98
C ASP A 158 14.45 -12.29 -9.41
N LEU A 159 14.81 -11.09 -8.97
CA LEU A 159 16.06 -10.41 -9.31
C LEU A 159 17.09 -10.43 -8.17
N ALA A 160 16.74 -10.93 -7.00
CA ALA A 160 17.62 -11.05 -5.83
C ALA A 160 17.87 -12.54 -5.50
N SER A 161 19.01 -12.84 -4.90
CA SER A 161 19.27 -14.17 -4.34
C SER A 161 18.46 -14.42 -3.07
N GLU A 162 18.25 -15.69 -2.74
CA GLU A 162 17.53 -16.05 -1.51
C GLU A 162 18.22 -15.52 -0.25
N SER A 163 19.57 -15.50 -0.21
CA SER A 163 20.32 -14.93 0.90
C SER A 163 20.09 -13.42 1.05
N GLU A 164 20.08 -12.65 -0.04
CA GLU A 164 19.79 -11.21 0.00
C GLU A 164 18.36 -10.92 0.47
N ILE A 165 17.41 -11.77 0.10
CA ILE A 165 16.02 -11.64 0.55
C ILE A 165 15.91 -11.93 2.06
N ILE A 166 16.58 -12.96 2.54
CA ILE A 166 16.59 -13.30 3.98
C ILE A 166 17.23 -12.17 4.79
N ASP A 167 18.40 -11.67 4.38
CA ASP A 167 19.08 -10.55 5.05
C ASP A 167 18.19 -9.29 5.08
N LEU A 168 17.45 -9.04 3.99
CA LEU A 168 16.49 -7.94 3.95
C LEU A 168 15.33 -8.16 4.94
N GLU A 169 14.74 -9.35 4.95
CA GLU A 169 13.63 -9.68 5.86
C GLU A 169 14.04 -9.53 7.33
N GLU A 170 15.26 -9.94 7.71
CA GLU A 170 15.77 -9.75 9.06
C GLU A 170 15.82 -8.26 9.44
N ILE A 171 16.38 -7.41 8.57
CA ILE A 171 16.44 -5.96 8.80
C ILE A 171 15.04 -5.34 8.90
N LEU A 172 14.12 -5.75 8.02
CA LEU A 172 12.75 -5.24 8.02
C LEU A 172 12.00 -5.69 9.28
N TYR A 173 12.21 -6.92 9.72
CA TYR A 173 11.61 -7.45 10.93
C TYR A 173 12.12 -6.72 12.19
N GLU A 174 13.40 -6.37 12.26
CA GLU A 174 13.94 -5.53 13.35
C GLU A 174 13.29 -4.15 13.39
N LEU A 175 13.00 -3.56 12.22
CA LEU A 175 12.36 -2.24 12.11
C LEU A 175 10.86 -2.28 12.44
N ASN A 176 10.17 -3.33 12.06
CA ASN A 176 8.72 -3.46 12.26
C ASN A 176 8.32 -4.93 12.48
N PRO A 177 8.50 -5.48 13.68
CA PRO A 177 8.20 -6.89 13.98
C PRO A 177 6.71 -7.23 13.95
N VAL A 178 5.83 -6.22 13.91
CA VAL A 178 4.37 -6.42 13.90
C VAL A 178 3.74 -6.35 12.52
N ALA A 179 4.51 -5.97 11.49
CA ALA A 179 4.02 -5.97 10.11
C ALA A 179 3.92 -7.40 9.57
N HIS A 180 3.01 -7.57 8.60
CA HIS A 180 2.99 -8.77 7.77
C HIS A 180 3.94 -8.61 6.59
N TYR A 181 4.61 -9.69 6.20
CA TYR A 181 5.58 -9.69 5.11
C TYR A 181 5.11 -10.63 4.00
N LYS A 182 5.22 -10.19 2.74
CA LYS A 182 4.86 -10.99 1.55
C LYS A 182 5.86 -10.75 0.43
N ARG A 183 6.46 -11.83 -0.07
CA ARG A 183 7.28 -11.80 -1.29
C ARG A 183 6.38 -11.88 -2.50
N ILE A 184 6.64 -11.06 -3.51
CA ILE A 184 5.94 -11.10 -4.81
C ILE A 184 6.91 -10.96 -5.97
N ILE A 185 6.47 -11.45 -7.13
CA ILE A 185 7.20 -11.38 -8.40
C ILE A 185 6.32 -10.64 -9.41
N ASN A 186 6.92 -9.73 -10.18
CA ASN A 186 6.24 -8.97 -11.24
C ASN A 186 4.94 -8.27 -10.80
N GLY A 187 4.88 -7.81 -9.55
CA GLY A 187 3.71 -7.11 -9.00
C GLY A 187 2.44 -7.98 -8.91
N LYS A 188 2.57 -9.31 -8.93
CA LYS A 188 1.43 -10.24 -8.88
C LYS A 188 0.97 -10.46 -7.45
N ILE A 189 -0.16 -9.87 -7.09
CA ILE A 189 -0.85 -10.04 -5.82
C ILE A 189 -2.35 -9.88 -6.08
N THR A 190 -3.19 -10.58 -5.31
CA THR A 190 -4.65 -10.44 -5.45
C THR A 190 -5.18 -9.27 -4.62
N PRO A 191 -6.26 -8.60 -5.04
CA PRO A 191 -6.93 -7.57 -4.25
C PRO A 191 -7.34 -8.09 -2.86
N ASP A 192 -7.85 -9.32 -2.76
CA ASP A 192 -8.26 -9.93 -1.49
C ASP A 192 -7.11 -10.02 -0.49
N TYR A 193 -5.90 -10.40 -0.94
CA TYR A 193 -4.74 -10.43 -0.06
C TYR A 193 -4.28 -9.02 0.34
N LEU A 194 -4.28 -8.09 -0.61
CA LEU A 194 -3.80 -6.73 -0.38
C LEU A 194 -4.68 -5.96 0.61
N PHE A 195 -5.98 -6.21 0.56
CA PHE A 195 -7.00 -5.47 1.31
C PHE A 195 -7.64 -6.27 2.46
N GLN A 196 -7.09 -7.45 2.78
CA GLN A 196 -7.56 -8.23 3.93
C GLN A 196 -7.45 -7.42 5.23
N ASP A 197 -8.29 -7.73 6.20
CA ASP A 197 -8.19 -7.14 7.52
C ASP A 197 -7.07 -7.83 8.32
N LEU A 198 -5.98 -7.09 8.54
CA LEU A 198 -4.81 -7.59 9.24
C LEU A 198 -4.83 -7.28 10.75
N GLN A 199 -5.86 -6.60 11.27
CA GLN A 199 -5.86 -6.11 12.64
C GLN A 199 -5.99 -7.23 13.68
N PHE A 200 -6.68 -8.32 13.36
CA PHE A 200 -6.95 -9.41 14.32
C PHE A 200 -5.86 -10.49 14.40
N GLU A 201 -4.98 -10.61 13.41
CA GLU A 201 -3.90 -11.62 13.44
C GLU A 201 -2.67 -11.19 14.24
N LYS A 202 -2.52 -9.91 14.58
CA LYS A 202 -1.33 -9.36 15.25
C LYS A 202 -1.03 -9.98 16.61
N LEU A 203 -2.04 -10.25 17.43
CA LEU A 203 -1.85 -10.75 18.79
C LEU A 203 -1.36 -12.21 18.80
N ASN A 204 -1.86 -13.03 17.88
CA ASN A 204 -1.50 -14.45 17.82
C ASN A 204 -0.09 -14.72 17.28
N LYS A 205 0.46 -13.83 16.44
CA LYS A 205 1.82 -14.01 15.89
C LYS A 205 2.90 -13.54 16.87
N ILE A 206 2.67 -12.49 17.67
CA ILE A 206 3.60 -12.06 18.72
C ILE A 206 3.83 -13.17 19.72
N ASP A 207 2.77 -13.89 20.15
CA ASP A 207 2.88 -15.01 21.09
C ASP A 207 3.66 -16.19 20.50
N GLN A 208 3.53 -16.49 19.20
CA GLN A 208 4.25 -17.60 18.56
C GLN A 208 5.75 -17.30 18.38
N HIS A 209 6.13 -16.07 18.03
CA HIS A 209 7.54 -15.68 17.88
C HIS A 209 8.26 -15.53 19.21
N VAL A 210 7.60 -15.01 20.23
CA VAL A 210 8.15 -14.98 21.60
C VAL A 210 8.41 -16.39 22.10
N GLN A 211 7.51 -17.35 21.86
CA GLN A 211 7.70 -18.75 22.25
C GLN A 211 8.81 -19.47 21.46
N LEU A 212 9.03 -19.15 20.18
CA LEU A 212 10.12 -19.72 19.38
C LEU A 212 11.50 -19.21 19.84
N ASN A 213 11.64 -17.94 20.14
CA ASN A 213 12.88 -17.36 20.64
C ASN A 213 13.24 -17.88 22.05
N TYR A 214 12.26 -18.12 22.92
CA TYR A 214 12.49 -18.75 24.21
C TYR A 214 12.96 -20.21 24.10
N LYS A 215 12.55 -20.96 23.08
CA LYS A 215 13.00 -22.33 22.84
C LYS A 215 14.42 -22.41 22.29
N HIS A 216 14.84 -21.44 21.46
CA HIS A 216 16.23 -21.39 20.96
C HIS A 216 17.23 -21.02 22.03
N THR A 217 16.90 -20.06 22.91
CA THR A 217 17.80 -19.64 24.01
C THR A 217 17.96 -20.70 25.12
N SER A 218 16.99 -21.61 25.26
CA SER A 218 17.07 -22.69 26.24
C SER A 218 17.77 -23.95 25.76
N MET A 219 18.15 -24.05 24.48
CA MET A 219 18.93 -25.18 23.92
C MET A 219 20.45 -24.90 23.87
N GLU A 220 20.89 -23.68 24.11
CA GLU A 220 22.33 -23.31 24.14
C GLU A 220 22.95 -23.37 25.54
N HIS A 221 22.23 -23.79 26.56
CA HIS A 221 22.70 -23.89 27.96
C HIS A 221 22.47 -25.27 28.60
N ASN A 222 22.68 -26.37 27.81
CA ASN A 222 22.81 -27.72 28.39
C ASN A 222 23.97 -28.46 27.75
#